data_640affe832187935ff4b0e750e290a73
#
_entry.id   640affe832187935ff4b0e750e290a73
#
_cell.length_a   1.000
_cell.length_b   1.000
_cell.length_c   1.000
_cell.angle_alpha   90.00
_cell.angle_beta   90.00
_cell.angle_gamma   90.00
#
_symmetry.space_group_name_H-M   'P 1'
#
loop_
_entity.id
_entity.type
_entity.pdbx_description
1 polymer ?
#
loop_
_entity_poly.entity_id
_entity_poly.type
_entity_poly.pdbx_seq_one_letter_code
_entity_poly.pdbx_strand_id
1 'polypeptide(L)'
;MKITHYQALGLSYATLVDRERGILEGLRPLAAQSAQPLDDRQLLAAYRNLTLQLAHQVNSPTALHGQLYQRLAQQLRIVPDWDASVAFGSAAAQWPIYEDAPGAVQYLSKFYRLILIAPRHGIDIESLTRRLPVAFDAIVEPADDDWRPALAHALQAIDVPRIGMLPVRSSEADDPWNSLVDFPICTLQREQAQPWNLTQSALDAKRCEYASLADMAHAHQWALRA
;
A
#
# COMPACT_ATOMS: atom_id res chain seq x y z
N MET A 1 -7.23 -11.52 19.10
CA MET A 1 -8.13 -10.40 18.77
C MET A 1 -9.14 -10.89 17.73
N LYS A 2 -10.45 -10.66 17.91
CA LYS A 2 -11.46 -11.11 16.92
C LYS A 2 -11.76 -9.96 15.97
N ILE A 3 -11.50 -10.14 14.67
CA ILE A 3 -11.76 -9.11 13.66
C ILE A 3 -13.24 -8.73 13.55
N THR A 4 -14.15 -9.66 13.89
CA THR A 4 -15.61 -9.45 13.91
C THR A 4 -16.11 -8.42 14.93
N HIS A 5 -15.25 -7.90 15.81
CA HIS A 5 -15.62 -6.87 16.80
C HIS A 5 -15.50 -5.44 16.26
N TYR A 6 -14.93 -5.26 15.06
CA TYR A 6 -14.74 -3.96 14.45
C TYR A 6 -15.89 -3.61 13.51
N GLN A 7 -16.09 -2.33 13.26
CA GLN A 7 -17.11 -1.76 12.36
C GLN A 7 -16.48 -1.30 11.05
N ALA A 8 -15.20 -0.94 11.08
CA ALA A 8 -14.46 -0.46 9.93
C ALA A 8 -13.07 -1.10 9.84
N LEU A 9 -12.56 -1.19 8.61
CA LEU A 9 -11.19 -1.55 8.30
C LEU A 9 -10.49 -0.36 7.64
N GLY A 10 -9.38 0.08 8.24
CA GLY A 10 -8.50 1.10 7.67
C GLY A 10 -7.39 0.44 6.86
N LEU A 11 -7.58 0.30 5.57
CA LEU A 11 -6.63 -0.37 4.67
C LEU A 11 -5.57 0.63 4.21
N SER A 12 -4.28 0.35 4.45
CA SER A 12 -3.23 1.12 3.80
C SER A 12 -3.16 0.78 2.31
N TYR A 13 -2.74 1.74 1.51
CA TYR A 13 -2.51 1.56 0.08
C TYR A 13 -1.65 0.32 -0.23
N ALA A 14 -0.58 0.10 0.53
CA ALA A 14 0.34 -1.00 0.35
C ALA A 14 -0.26 -2.39 0.67
N THR A 15 -1.47 -2.44 1.24
CA THR A 15 -2.21 -3.71 1.39
C THR A 15 -2.93 -4.12 0.10
N LEU A 16 -3.14 -3.18 -0.81
CA LEU A 16 -3.91 -3.35 -2.05
C LEU A 16 -3.03 -3.42 -3.29
N VAL A 17 -1.93 -2.64 -3.32
CA VAL A 17 -1.07 -2.46 -4.50
C VAL A 17 0.30 -3.05 -4.26
N ASP A 18 0.75 -3.89 -5.18
CA ASP A 18 2.10 -4.44 -5.25
C ASP A 18 3.07 -3.39 -5.82
N ARG A 19 3.39 -2.44 -4.95
CA ARG A 19 4.24 -1.29 -5.29
C ARG A 19 5.65 -1.72 -5.67
N GLU A 20 6.21 -2.68 -4.93
CA GLU A 20 7.57 -3.15 -5.20
C GLU A 20 7.69 -3.76 -6.59
N ARG A 21 6.72 -4.57 -6.97
CA ARG A 21 6.66 -5.13 -8.33
C ARG A 21 6.56 -4.02 -9.38
N GLY A 22 5.68 -3.04 -9.18
CA GLY A 22 5.53 -1.92 -10.12
C GLY A 22 6.81 -1.10 -10.28
N ILE A 23 7.53 -0.81 -9.18
CA ILE A 23 8.81 -0.13 -9.18
C ILE A 23 9.86 -0.95 -9.95
N LEU A 24 9.98 -2.24 -9.65
CA LEU A 24 10.96 -3.12 -10.25
C LEU A 24 10.72 -3.33 -11.76
N GLU A 25 9.46 -3.52 -12.17
CA GLU A 25 9.11 -3.63 -13.59
C GLU A 25 9.54 -2.39 -14.39
N GLY A 26 9.43 -1.19 -13.79
CA GLY A 26 9.85 0.05 -14.43
C GLY A 26 11.35 0.34 -14.38
N LEU A 27 12.05 -0.07 -13.33
CA LEU A 27 13.45 0.30 -13.12
C LEU A 27 14.49 -0.76 -13.58
N ARG A 28 14.10 -2.04 -13.67
CA ARG A 28 15.01 -3.09 -14.18
C ARG A 28 15.57 -2.81 -15.57
N PRO A 29 14.77 -2.32 -16.56
CA PRO A 29 15.30 -1.98 -17.88
C PRO A 29 16.35 -0.88 -17.84
N LEU A 30 16.22 0.09 -16.93
CA LEU A 30 17.23 1.12 -16.71
C LEU A 30 18.49 0.53 -16.07
N ALA A 31 18.34 -0.26 -15.01
CA ALA A 31 19.49 -0.86 -14.31
C ALA A 31 20.31 -1.78 -15.20
N ALA A 32 19.65 -2.52 -16.10
CA ALA A 32 20.32 -3.42 -17.05
C ALA A 32 21.26 -2.69 -18.05
N GLN A 33 21.10 -1.39 -18.23
CA GLN A 33 21.98 -0.57 -19.09
C GLN A 33 23.27 -0.15 -18.37
N SER A 34 23.35 -0.30 -17.05
CA SER A 34 24.53 0.09 -16.29
C SER A 34 25.66 -0.92 -16.44
N ALA A 35 26.90 -0.43 -16.46
CA ALA A 35 28.08 -1.29 -16.38
C ALA A 35 28.15 -2.08 -15.06
N GLN A 36 27.47 -1.59 -14.03
CA GLN A 36 27.29 -2.27 -12.73
C GLN A 36 25.79 -2.28 -12.40
N PRO A 37 25.04 -3.27 -12.91
CA PRO A 37 23.61 -3.36 -12.67
C PRO A 37 23.32 -3.57 -11.19
N LEU A 38 22.32 -2.84 -10.69
CA LEU A 38 21.79 -3.02 -9.34
C LEU A 38 20.86 -4.24 -9.31
N ASP A 39 20.91 -4.99 -8.23
CA ASP A 39 19.91 -6.00 -7.93
C ASP A 39 18.58 -5.37 -7.47
N ASP A 40 17.51 -6.17 -7.36
CA ASP A 40 16.17 -5.70 -6.99
C ASP A 40 16.17 -4.97 -5.65
N ARG A 41 16.90 -5.50 -4.65
CA ARG A 41 16.96 -4.90 -3.32
C ARG A 41 17.65 -3.54 -3.34
N GLN A 42 18.72 -3.42 -4.11
CA GLN A 42 19.44 -2.16 -4.30
C GLN A 42 18.59 -1.14 -5.07
N LEU A 43 17.82 -1.59 -6.08
CA LEU A 43 16.90 -0.73 -6.81
C LEU A 43 15.79 -0.18 -5.91
N LEU A 44 15.17 -1.01 -5.08
CA LEU A 44 14.15 -0.59 -4.12
C LEU A 44 14.73 0.36 -3.07
N ALA A 45 15.95 0.12 -2.59
CA ALA A 45 16.63 1.01 -1.66
C ALA A 45 16.94 2.37 -2.31
N ALA A 46 17.44 2.38 -3.54
CA ALA A 46 17.70 3.62 -4.29
C ALA A 46 16.41 4.40 -4.55
N TYR A 47 15.33 3.71 -4.94
CA TYR A 47 14.01 4.31 -5.11
C TYR A 47 13.52 4.98 -3.83
N ARG A 48 13.55 4.29 -2.68
CA ARG A 48 13.11 4.83 -1.37
C ARG A 48 13.92 6.08 -0.99
N ASN A 49 15.25 6.03 -1.14
CA ASN A 49 16.12 7.17 -0.83
C ASN A 49 15.82 8.39 -1.70
N LEU A 50 15.63 8.18 -3.01
CA LEU A 50 15.31 9.26 -3.94
C LEU A 50 13.91 9.83 -3.69
N THR A 51 12.93 8.98 -3.35
CA THR A 51 11.59 9.43 -2.97
C THR A 51 11.65 10.37 -1.78
N LEU A 52 12.38 10.04 -0.72
CA LEU A 52 12.55 10.90 0.46
C LEU A 52 13.20 12.26 0.12
N GLN A 53 14.15 12.27 -0.82
CA GLN A 53 14.83 13.49 -1.24
C GLN A 53 13.96 14.41 -2.11
N LEU A 54 13.08 13.83 -2.94
CA LEU A 54 12.32 14.55 -3.95
C LEU A 54 10.88 14.87 -3.52
N ALA A 55 10.32 14.15 -2.58
CA ALA A 55 8.92 14.23 -2.19
C ALA A 55 8.47 15.64 -1.78
N HIS A 56 9.35 16.42 -1.14
CA HIS A 56 9.06 17.81 -0.74
C HIS A 56 9.23 18.84 -1.85
N GLN A 57 9.81 18.44 -2.99
CA GLN A 57 10.13 19.33 -4.10
C GLN A 57 9.12 19.22 -5.24
N VAL A 58 8.30 18.19 -5.24
CA VAL A 58 7.43 17.85 -6.37
C VAL A 58 6.02 17.53 -5.88
N ASN A 59 5.03 18.28 -6.39
CA ASN A 59 3.63 18.16 -5.97
C ASN A 59 2.81 17.14 -6.81
N SER A 60 3.37 16.63 -7.90
CA SER A 60 2.68 15.69 -8.77
C SER A 60 3.29 14.30 -8.66
N PRO A 61 2.49 13.25 -8.42
CA PRO A 61 2.96 11.86 -8.41
C PRO A 61 3.75 11.48 -9.67
N THR A 62 3.20 11.78 -10.84
CA THR A 62 3.83 11.49 -12.13
C THR A 62 5.17 12.21 -12.27
N ALA A 63 5.24 13.49 -11.89
CA ALA A 63 6.47 14.27 -11.95
C ALA A 63 7.51 13.75 -10.95
N LEU A 64 7.10 13.33 -9.75
CA LEU A 64 7.99 12.73 -8.76
C LEU A 64 8.66 11.48 -9.31
N HIS A 65 7.90 10.54 -9.86
CA HIS A 65 8.45 9.31 -10.41
C HIS A 65 9.31 9.55 -11.66
N GLY A 66 8.92 10.47 -12.52
CA GLY A 66 9.73 10.86 -13.68
C GLY A 66 11.08 11.45 -13.27
N GLN A 67 11.12 12.36 -12.30
CA GLN A 67 12.36 12.92 -11.77
C GLN A 67 13.21 11.85 -11.05
N LEU A 68 12.58 10.94 -10.32
CA LEU A 68 13.25 9.84 -9.66
C LEU A 68 13.97 8.94 -10.69
N TYR A 69 13.29 8.58 -11.77
CA TYR A 69 13.89 7.83 -12.88
C TYR A 69 15.13 8.53 -13.44
N GLN A 70 15.05 9.84 -13.71
CA GLN A 70 16.18 10.63 -14.23
C GLN A 70 17.33 10.68 -13.24
N ARG A 71 17.06 10.87 -11.94
CA ARG A 71 18.09 10.89 -10.90
C ARG A 71 18.78 9.54 -10.76
N LEU A 72 18.02 8.45 -10.82
CA LEU A 72 18.59 7.11 -10.80
C LEU A 72 19.47 6.86 -12.03
N ALA A 73 19.03 7.24 -13.23
CA ALA A 73 19.85 7.15 -14.45
C ALA A 73 21.19 7.87 -14.29
N GLN A 74 21.16 9.10 -13.75
CA GLN A 74 22.37 9.88 -13.48
C GLN A 74 23.31 9.17 -12.48
N GLN A 75 22.78 8.59 -11.40
CA GLN A 75 23.56 7.81 -10.43
C GLN A 75 24.22 6.59 -11.08
N LEU A 76 23.51 5.94 -11.99
CA LEU A 76 24.01 4.79 -12.77
C LEU A 76 24.91 5.20 -13.94
N ARG A 77 25.18 6.50 -14.13
CA ARG A 77 25.96 7.08 -15.24
C ARG A 77 25.37 6.74 -16.62
N ILE A 78 24.06 6.66 -16.69
CA ILE A 78 23.28 6.47 -17.92
C ILE A 78 22.71 7.82 -18.33
N VAL A 79 22.71 8.12 -19.62
CA VAL A 79 22.03 9.31 -20.15
C VAL A 79 20.53 9.10 -19.97
N PRO A 80 19.85 9.99 -19.21
CA PRO A 80 18.41 9.82 -18.97
C PRO A 80 17.61 9.91 -20.28
N ASP A 81 16.79 8.90 -20.53
CA ASP A 81 15.79 8.94 -21.58
C ASP A 81 14.55 9.67 -21.05
N TRP A 82 14.15 10.73 -21.72
CA TRP A 82 12.99 11.54 -21.33
C TRP A 82 11.69 10.75 -21.47
N ASP A 83 11.50 10.05 -22.59
CA ASP A 83 10.27 9.30 -22.84
C ASP A 83 10.11 8.14 -21.85
N ALA A 84 11.20 7.44 -21.53
CA ALA A 84 11.20 6.41 -20.49
C ALA A 84 10.90 6.99 -19.10
N SER A 85 11.39 8.18 -18.79
CA SER A 85 11.11 8.83 -17.51
C SER A 85 9.63 9.24 -17.37
N VAL A 86 9.03 9.74 -18.45
CA VAL A 86 7.60 10.10 -18.50
C VAL A 86 6.74 8.82 -18.43
N ALA A 87 7.13 7.77 -19.14
CA ALA A 87 6.45 6.48 -19.09
C ALA A 87 6.47 5.88 -17.67
N PHE A 88 7.62 5.87 -17.00
CA PHE A 88 7.73 5.43 -15.61
C PHE A 88 6.88 6.27 -14.65
N GLY A 89 6.88 7.59 -14.81
CA GLY A 89 6.04 8.50 -14.03
C GLY A 89 4.55 8.20 -14.17
N SER A 90 4.11 7.94 -15.40
CA SER A 90 2.71 7.64 -15.69
C SER A 90 2.31 6.22 -15.26
N ALA A 91 3.24 5.27 -15.27
CA ALA A 91 2.99 3.88 -14.88
C ALA A 91 2.64 3.73 -13.39
N ALA A 92 3.05 4.66 -12.53
CA ALA A 92 2.76 4.60 -11.10
C ALA A 92 1.25 4.55 -10.78
N ALA A 93 0.42 5.19 -11.59
CA ALA A 93 -1.04 5.13 -11.47
C ALA A 93 -1.63 3.74 -11.80
N GLN A 94 -0.86 2.89 -12.49
CA GLN A 94 -1.28 1.59 -12.99
C GLN A 94 -0.51 0.42 -12.35
N TRP A 95 0.23 0.66 -11.27
CA TRP A 95 0.94 -0.41 -10.56
C TRP A 95 0.03 -1.58 -10.23
N PRO A 96 0.54 -2.81 -10.23
CA PRO A 96 -0.27 -4.01 -10.05
C PRO A 96 -1.06 -3.95 -8.72
N ILE A 97 -2.33 -4.31 -8.78
CA ILE A 97 -3.12 -4.63 -7.58
C ILE A 97 -2.82 -6.09 -7.25
N TYR A 98 -2.66 -6.43 -5.96
CA TYR A 98 -2.52 -7.82 -5.55
C TYR A 98 -3.73 -8.63 -6.01
N GLU A 99 -3.50 -9.83 -6.54
CA GLU A 99 -4.53 -10.67 -7.15
C GLU A 99 -5.69 -11.01 -6.21
N ASP A 100 -5.40 -11.11 -4.90
CA ASP A 100 -6.37 -11.40 -3.86
C ASP A 100 -7.19 -10.17 -3.43
N ALA A 101 -6.67 -8.96 -3.64
CA ALA A 101 -7.27 -7.75 -3.08
C ALA A 101 -8.68 -7.45 -3.59
N PRO A 102 -9.00 -7.52 -4.91
CA PRO A 102 -10.34 -7.20 -5.39
C PRO A 102 -11.43 -8.10 -4.76
N GLY A 103 -11.20 -9.42 -4.75
CA GLY A 103 -12.16 -10.36 -4.17
C GLY A 103 -12.31 -10.21 -2.65
N ALA A 104 -11.19 -9.99 -1.95
CA ALA A 104 -11.19 -9.83 -0.51
C ALA A 104 -11.89 -8.53 -0.07
N VAL A 105 -11.60 -7.38 -0.72
CA VAL A 105 -12.28 -6.12 -0.37
C VAL A 105 -13.77 -6.18 -0.71
N GLN A 106 -14.15 -6.83 -1.81
CA GLN A 106 -15.55 -7.05 -2.16
C GLN A 106 -16.30 -7.90 -1.12
N TYR A 107 -15.63 -8.89 -0.56
CA TYR A 107 -16.21 -9.68 0.53
C TYR A 107 -16.30 -8.86 1.82
N LEU A 108 -15.20 -8.21 2.23
CA LEU A 108 -15.10 -7.48 3.48
C LEU A 108 -16.03 -6.25 3.53
N SER A 109 -16.28 -5.59 2.39
CA SER A 109 -17.21 -4.46 2.29
C SER A 109 -18.65 -4.78 2.67
N LYS A 110 -19.03 -6.07 2.70
CA LYS A 110 -20.36 -6.50 3.15
C LYS A 110 -20.54 -6.45 4.67
N PHE A 111 -19.43 -6.37 5.42
CA PHE A 111 -19.42 -6.46 6.87
C PHE A 111 -18.80 -5.23 7.54
N TYR A 112 -17.97 -4.49 6.82
CA TYR A 112 -17.18 -3.38 7.36
C TYR A 112 -17.33 -2.13 6.49
N ARG A 113 -17.27 -0.98 7.12
CA ARG A 113 -16.93 0.26 6.43
C ARG A 113 -15.46 0.19 6.00
N LEU A 114 -15.17 0.51 4.75
CA LEU A 114 -13.82 0.48 4.23
C LEU A 114 -13.25 1.89 4.15
N ILE A 115 -12.12 2.10 4.81
CA ILE A 115 -11.36 3.35 4.78
C ILE A 115 -10.05 3.08 4.06
N LEU A 116 -9.75 3.85 3.03
CA LEU A 116 -8.45 3.79 2.35
C LEU A 116 -7.53 4.84 2.94
N ILE A 117 -6.34 4.42 3.38
CA ILE A 117 -5.29 5.33 3.81
C ILE A 117 -4.27 5.46 2.70
N ALA A 118 -4.25 6.63 2.09
CA ALA A 118 -3.32 6.97 1.03
C ALA A 118 -1.93 7.30 1.59
N PRO A 119 -0.85 6.95 0.92
CA PRO A 119 0.46 7.49 1.23
C PRO A 119 0.52 8.96 0.83
N ARG A 120 1.36 9.73 1.51
CA ARG A 120 1.48 11.17 1.32
C ARG A 120 1.87 11.60 -0.09
N HIS A 121 2.63 10.78 -0.80
CA HIS A 121 3.21 11.14 -2.09
C HIS A 121 3.17 9.97 -3.08
N GLY A 122 3.13 10.33 -4.34
CA GLY A 122 3.45 9.42 -5.42
C GLY A 122 2.32 8.53 -5.90
N ILE A 123 1.03 8.81 -5.57
CA ILE A 123 -0.08 7.93 -5.91
C ILE A 123 -1.27 8.69 -6.44
N ASP A 124 -1.87 8.13 -7.48
CA ASP A 124 -3.17 8.52 -8.02
C ASP A 124 -4.26 7.62 -7.41
N ILE A 125 -4.88 8.12 -6.34
CA ILE A 125 -5.92 7.41 -5.59
C ILE A 125 -7.18 7.21 -6.45
N GLU A 126 -7.53 8.17 -7.28
CA GLU A 126 -8.69 8.05 -8.15
C GLU A 126 -8.52 6.90 -9.16
N SER A 127 -7.32 6.77 -9.74
CA SER A 127 -7.01 5.64 -10.62
C SER A 127 -7.07 4.30 -9.88
N LEU A 128 -6.59 4.21 -8.65
CA LEU A 128 -6.68 2.99 -7.85
C LEU A 128 -8.14 2.63 -7.56
N THR A 129 -8.93 3.56 -7.04
CA THR A 129 -10.32 3.28 -6.62
C THR A 129 -11.20 2.85 -7.79
N ARG A 130 -10.98 3.39 -9.00
CA ARG A 130 -11.69 2.95 -10.22
C ARG A 130 -11.38 1.50 -10.63
N ARG A 131 -10.25 0.95 -10.20
CA ARG A 131 -9.81 -0.42 -10.53
C ARG A 131 -10.27 -1.46 -9.53
N LEU A 132 -10.83 -1.04 -8.40
CA LEU A 132 -11.36 -1.92 -7.37
C LEU A 132 -12.89 -2.07 -7.50
N PRO A 133 -13.47 -3.25 -7.18
CA PRO A 133 -14.90 -3.52 -7.36
C PRO A 133 -15.78 -2.95 -6.23
N VAL A 134 -15.24 -2.04 -5.41
CA VAL A 134 -15.92 -1.46 -4.25
C VAL A 134 -15.65 0.04 -4.18
N ALA A 135 -16.60 0.78 -3.61
CA ALA A 135 -16.36 2.14 -3.14
C ALA A 135 -15.83 2.08 -1.70
N PHE A 136 -14.89 2.95 -1.38
CA PHE A 136 -14.49 3.19 0.00
C PHE A 136 -15.45 4.17 0.66
N ASP A 137 -15.82 3.91 1.91
CA ASP A 137 -16.69 4.80 2.68
C ASP A 137 -15.97 6.12 3.05
N ALA A 138 -14.64 6.06 3.17
CA ALA A 138 -13.79 7.24 3.31
C ALA A 138 -12.40 7.01 2.71
N ILE A 139 -11.78 8.10 2.26
CA ILE A 139 -10.39 8.12 1.81
C ILE A 139 -9.66 9.16 2.68
N VAL A 140 -8.56 8.75 3.28
CA VAL A 140 -7.71 9.60 4.12
C VAL A 140 -6.45 9.92 3.34
N GLU A 141 -6.34 11.16 2.90
CA GLU A 141 -5.15 11.71 2.25
C GLU A 141 -4.48 12.68 3.22
N PRO A 142 -3.28 12.35 3.73
CA PRO A 142 -2.60 13.24 4.67
C PRO A 142 -2.09 14.50 3.97
N ALA A 143 -2.47 15.66 4.48
CA ALA A 143 -1.98 16.95 4.00
C ALA A 143 -0.56 17.24 4.48
N ASP A 144 -0.20 16.71 5.65
CA ASP A 144 1.09 16.87 6.30
C ASP A 144 1.56 15.55 6.96
N ASP A 145 2.56 15.59 7.83
CA ASP A 145 3.09 14.39 8.50
C ASP A 145 2.14 13.82 9.56
N ASP A 146 1.14 14.61 10.02
CA ASP A 146 0.13 14.15 10.97
C ASP A 146 -1.23 13.90 10.28
N TRP A 147 -1.45 12.69 9.85
CA TRP A 147 -2.72 12.27 9.24
C TRP A 147 -3.84 11.92 10.25
N ARG A 148 -3.56 11.99 11.57
CA ARG A 148 -4.54 11.70 12.62
C ARG A 148 -5.78 12.60 12.57
N PRO A 149 -5.67 13.92 12.31
CA PRO A 149 -6.86 14.78 12.15
C PRO A 149 -7.72 14.38 10.96
N ALA A 150 -7.11 14.05 9.81
CA ALA A 150 -7.83 13.60 8.62
C ALA A 150 -8.56 12.27 8.88
N LEU A 151 -7.90 11.33 9.57
CA LEU A 151 -8.53 10.08 10.00
C LEU A 151 -9.70 10.32 10.96
N ALA A 152 -9.53 11.19 11.96
CA ALA A 152 -10.59 11.49 12.91
C ALA A 152 -11.82 12.08 12.22
N HIS A 153 -11.61 12.99 11.26
CA HIS A 153 -12.68 13.56 10.44
C HIS A 153 -13.37 12.48 9.58
N ALA A 154 -12.61 11.61 8.94
CA ALA A 154 -13.14 10.51 8.13
C ALA A 154 -14.00 9.55 8.97
N LEU A 155 -13.54 9.16 10.15
CA LEU A 155 -14.29 8.30 11.07
C LEU A 155 -15.59 8.95 11.55
N GLN A 156 -15.55 10.25 11.85
CA GLN A 156 -16.74 11.01 12.23
C GLN A 156 -17.76 11.06 11.07
N ALA A 157 -17.30 11.28 9.85
CA ALA A 157 -18.16 11.34 8.67
C ALA A 157 -18.93 10.05 8.38
N ILE A 158 -18.35 8.88 8.75
CA ILE A 158 -18.97 7.56 8.56
C ILE A 158 -19.58 6.98 9.84
N ASP A 159 -19.65 7.77 10.91
CA ASP A 159 -20.21 7.39 12.23
C ASP A 159 -19.56 6.14 12.83
N VAL A 160 -18.24 6.05 12.77
CA VAL A 160 -17.45 4.96 13.36
C VAL A 160 -16.58 5.50 14.50
N PRO A 161 -16.73 4.99 15.74
CA PRO A 161 -15.85 5.38 16.84
C PRO A 161 -14.44 4.88 16.58
N ARG A 162 -13.43 5.61 17.06
CA ARG A 162 -12.01 5.26 16.88
C ARG A 162 -11.69 3.82 17.25
N ILE A 163 -12.25 3.30 18.33
CA ILE A 163 -12.05 1.92 18.81
C ILE A 163 -12.78 0.88 17.92
N GLY A 164 -13.72 1.32 17.09
CA GLY A 164 -14.47 0.47 16.16
C GLY A 164 -13.74 0.23 14.83
N MET A 165 -12.59 0.87 14.62
CA MET A 165 -11.78 0.68 13.42
C MET A 165 -10.57 -0.23 13.71
N LEU A 166 -10.32 -1.17 12.79
CA LEU A 166 -9.11 -1.98 12.75
C LEU A 166 -8.18 -1.47 11.64
N PRO A 167 -7.03 -0.90 11.97
CA PRO A 167 -5.97 -0.64 11.00
C PRO A 167 -5.42 -1.92 10.41
N VAL A 168 -5.31 -1.97 9.08
CA VAL A 168 -4.69 -3.06 8.33
C VAL A 168 -3.53 -2.48 7.53
N ARG A 169 -2.31 -2.89 7.88
CA ARG A 169 -1.08 -2.45 7.23
C ARG A 169 -0.40 -3.58 6.46
N SER A 170 0.48 -3.20 5.55
CA SER A 170 1.48 -4.11 5.00
C SER A 170 2.71 -4.23 5.94
N SER A 171 3.59 -5.18 5.65
CA SER A 171 4.89 -5.29 6.32
C SER A 171 5.91 -4.25 5.84
N GLU A 172 5.56 -3.40 4.89
CA GLU A 172 6.46 -2.37 4.36
C GLU A 172 6.84 -1.34 5.44
N ALA A 173 8.11 -0.92 5.44
CA ALA A 173 8.65 -0.02 6.46
C ALA A 173 8.04 1.39 6.42
N ASP A 174 7.55 1.82 5.28
CA ASP A 174 6.95 3.14 5.05
C ASP A 174 5.40 3.12 5.04
N ASP A 175 4.80 2.04 5.55
CA ASP A 175 3.35 1.96 5.71
C ASP A 175 2.86 3.06 6.70
N PRO A 176 1.83 3.85 6.34
CA PRO A 176 1.34 4.95 7.17
C PRO A 176 0.98 4.54 8.60
N TRP A 177 0.46 3.33 8.78
CA TRP A 177 0.07 2.82 10.09
C TRP A 177 1.25 2.57 11.04
N ASN A 178 2.50 2.56 10.54
CA ASN A 178 3.67 2.41 11.40
C ASN A 178 3.87 3.56 12.39
N SER A 179 3.30 4.74 12.10
CA SER A 179 3.35 5.90 12.99
C SER A 179 2.29 5.87 14.11
N LEU A 180 1.34 4.92 14.09
CA LEU A 180 0.30 4.77 15.10
C LEU A 180 0.62 3.66 16.09
N VAL A 181 1.08 4.04 17.27
CA VAL A 181 1.44 3.09 18.34
C VAL A 181 0.22 2.67 19.18
N ASP A 182 -0.85 3.45 19.18
CA ASP A 182 -1.97 3.32 20.13
C ASP A 182 -3.17 2.50 19.63
N PHE A 183 -3.04 1.81 18.51
CA PHE A 183 -4.11 0.98 17.97
C PHE A 183 -3.71 -0.49 17.93
N PRO A 184 -4.65 -1.41 18.17
CA PRO A 184 -4.46 -2.78 17.74
C PRO A 184 -4.39 -2.80 16.21
N ILE A 185 -3.29 -3.28 15.66
CA ILE A 185 -3.02 -3.26 14.21
C ILE A 185 -3.03 -4.69 13.68
N CYS A 186 -3.66 -4.88 12.54
CA CYS A 186 -3.54 -6.10 11.74
C CYS A 186 -2.44 -5.92 10.69
N THR A 187 -1.52 -6.86 10.58
CA THR A 187 -0.42 -6.82 9.62
C THR A 187 -0.60 -7.88 8.54
N LEU A 188 -0.46 -7.47 7.28
CA LEU A 188 -0.38 -8.38 6.15
C LEU A 188 1.08 -8.59 5.77
N GLN A 189 1.54 -9.85 5.85
CA GLN A 189 2.92 -10.23 5.53
C GLN A 189 3.04 -10.63 4.05
N ARG A 190 2.86 -9.66 3.15
CA ARG A 190 2.81 -9.88 1.70
C ARG A 190 4.01 -10.63 1.12
N GLU A 191 5.21 -10.42 1.65
CA GLU A 191 6.42 -11.12 1.22
C GLU A 191 6.39 -12.64 1.49
N GLN A 192 5.55 -13.09 2.42
CA GLN A 192 5.38 -14.49 2.79
C GLN A 192 4.16 -15.14 2.12
N ALA A 193 3.40 -14.38 1.35
CA ALA A 193 2.22 -14.88 0.66
C ALA A 193 2.59 -15.85 -0.46
N GLN A 194 2.79 -17.11 -0.09
CA GLN A 194 2.75 -18.22 -1.05
C GLN A 194 1.28 -18.57 -1.33
N PRO A 195 0.88 -18.81 -2.59
CA PRO A 195 -0.53 -18.88 -3.01
C PRO A 195 -1.40 -19.91 -2.27
N TRP A 196 -0.83 -20.80 -1.46
CA TRP A 196 -1.54 -21.95 -0.89
C TRP A 196 -1.16 -22.33 0.54
N ASN A 197 -0.35 -21.55 1.22
CA ASN A 197 -0.08 -21.77 2.63
C ASN A 197 -1.14 -21.03 3.46
N LEU A 198 -2.25 -21.70 3.74
CA LEU A 198 -3.08 -21.44 4.91
C LEU A 198 -2.18 -21.68 6.13
N THR A 199 -1.37 -20.73 6.48
CA THR A 199 -0.46 -20.85 7.61
C THR A 199 -1.28 -20.88 8.89
N GLN A 200 -0.90 -21.76 9.78
CA GLN A 200 -1.38 -21.90 11.17
C GLN A 200 -1.36 -20.58 11.97
N SER A 201 -0.74 -19.55 11.42
CA SER A 201 -0.68 -18.16 11.89
C SER A 201 -2.06 -17.50 12.10
N ALA A 202 -3.06 -17.89 11.31
CA ALA A 202 -4.44 -17.40 11.48
C ALA A 202 -5.08 -17.85 12.81
N LEU A 203 -4.48 -18.80 13.51
CA LEU A 203 -5.00 -19.37 14.76
C LEU A 203 -4.41 -18.72 16.03
N ASP A 204 -3.37 -17.89 15.91
CA ASP A 204 -2.80 -17.19 17.05
C ASP A 204 -3.66 -15.98 17.43
N ALA A 205 -4.63 -16.22 18.31
CA ALA A 205 -5.63 -15.24 18.76
C ALA A 205 -5.04 -13.96 19.43
N LYS A 206 -3.73 -13.88 19.60
CA LYS A 206 -3.02 -12.74 20.23
C LYS A 206 -2.40 -11.77 19.21
N ARG A 207 -2.12 -12.20 17.97
CA ARG A 207 -1.60 -11.35 16.90
C ARG A 207 -2.59 -11.33 15.75
N CYS A 208 -2.87 -10.16 15.21
CA CYS A 208 -3.63 -10.03 13.99
C CYS A 208 -2.63 -9.96 12.83
N GLU A 209 -2.20 -11.11 12.37
CA GLU A 209 -1.26 -11.25 11.27
C GLU A 209 -1.83 -12.23 10.25
N TYR A 210 -1.81 -11.84 8.99
CA TYR A 210 -2.28 -12.66 7.87
C TYR A 210 -1.28 -12.58 6.72
N ALA A 211 -1.19 -13.60 5.90
CA ALA A 211 -0.33 -13.58 4.72
C ALA A 211 -0.89 -12.64 3.64
N SER A 212 -2.23 -12.52 3.55
CA SER A 212 -2.91 -11.77 2.50
C SER A 212 -4.27 -11.24 2.97
N LEU A 213 -4.91 -10.40 2.15
CA LEU A 213 -6.30 -9.99 2.37
C LEU A 213 -7.28 -11.17 2.21
N ALA A 214 -7.00 -12.12 1.30
CA ALA A 214 -7.80 -13.32 1.17
C ALA A 214 -7.75 -14.17 2.44
N ASP A 215 -6.58 -14.30 3.06
CA ASP A 215 -6.40 -15.00 4.33
C ASP A 215 -7.21 -14.34 5.45
N MET A 216 -7.17 -13.02 5.52
CA MET A 216 -7.98 -12.23 6.46
C MET A 216 -9.48 -12.44 6.22
N ALA A 217 -9.94 -12.45 4.96
CA ALA A 217 -11.34 -12.71 4.61
C ALA A 217 -11.78 -14.13 4.99
N HIS A 218 -10.94 -15.13 4.77
CA HIS A 218 -11.17 -16.50 5.23
C HIS A 218 -11.28 -16.58 6.76
N ALA A 219 -10.35 -15.98 7.49
CA ALA A 219 -10.40 -15.97 8.95
C ALA A 219 -11.71 -15.32 9.47
N HIS A 220 -12.18 -14.26 8.79
CA HIS A 220 -13.48 -13.67 9.10
C HIS A 220 -14.63 -14.64 8.86
N GLN A 221 -14.64 -15.34 7.71
CA GLN A 221 -15.68 -16.34 7.42
C GLN A 221 -15.74 -17.45 8.49
N TRP A 222 -14.59 -17.92 8.95
CA TRP A 222 -14.52 -18.91 10.03
C TRP A 222 -15.05 -18.34 11.35
N ALA A 223 -14.69 -17.11 11.68
CA ALA A 223 -15.12 -16.46 12.92
C ALA A 223 -16.65 -16.21 12.97
N LEU A 224 -17.33 -16.10 11.82
CA LEU A 224 -18.79 -15.98 11.74
C LEU A 224 -19.51 -17.32 11.94
N ARG A 225 -18.82 -18.44 11.78
CA ARG A 225 -19.40 -19.79 11.92
C ARG A 225 -19.17 -20.40 13.31
N ALA A 226 -18.28 -19.80 14.09
CA ALA A 226 -17.91 -20.23 15.44
C ALA A 226 -18.78 -19.53 16.51
#